data_698843be4e6a2d4ec359d1161f900b0e
#
_entry.id   698843be4e6a2d4ec359d1161f900b0e
#
_cell.length_a   1.000
_cell.length_b   1.000
_cell.length_c   1.000
_cell.angle_alpha   90.00
_cell.angle_beta   90.00
_cell.angle_gamma   90.00
#
_symmetry.space_group_name_H-M   'P 1'
#
loop_
_entity.id
_entity.type
_entity.pdbx_description
1 polymer ?
#
loop_
_entity_poly.entity_id
_entity_poly.type
_entity_poly.pdbx_seq_one_letter_code
_entity_poly.pdbx_strand_id
1 'polypeptide(L)'
;LKSSSTVHAHLVQLEEKGYIKKDPTKPRSIIPVGHEEALDLATITLPVVGQVAAGTPILATENIEDYYPLPVEFVGQGNHYILKVKGDSMIEAGIFDGDYLIVREQATASNGEIVVAMLEDEATVKRYYKRDRYIELRPENCALQPIIAPEVAILGKVTGLLRHM
;
A
#
# COMPACT_ATOMS: atom_id res chain seq x y z
N LEU A 1 -5.88 26.11 34.51
CA LEU A 1 -4.87 27.17 34.54
C LEU A 1 -5.56 28.49 34.18
N LYS A 2 -5.61 29.46 35.12
CA LYS A 2 -6.39 30.69 34.98
C LYS A 2 -5.57 31.91 34.54
N SER A 3 -4.24 31.77 34.29
CA SER A 3 -3.38 32.89 33.91
C SER A 3 -2.34 32.48 32.86
N SER A 4 -2.12 33.35 31.84
CA SER A 4 -1.08 33.19 30.84
C SER A 4 0.35 33.14 31.44
N SER A 5 0.56 33.84 32.57
CA SER A 5 1.84 33.83 33.28
C SER A 5 2.14 32.48 33.92
N THR A 6 1.15 31.74 34.42
CA THR A 6 1.31 30.40 34.98
C THR A 6 1.66 29.40 33.89
N VAL A 7 1.01 29.49 32.69
CA VAL A 7 1.34 28.63 31.52
C VAL A 7 2.75 28.89 31.08
N HIS A 8 3.19 30.14 31.01
CA HIS A 8 4.55 30.50 30.62
C HIS A 8 5.61 29.95 31.58
N ALA A 9 5.35 30.04 32.90
CA ALA A 9 6.26 29.50 33.91
C ALA A 9 6.41 27.96 33.79
N HIS A 10 5.32 27.24 33.53
CA HIS A 10 5.40 25.79 33.34
C HIS A 10 6.16 25.43 32.03
N LEU A 11 5.98 26.19 30.95
CA LEU A 11 6.72 25.96 29.71
C LEU A 11 8.22 26.19 29.88
N VAL A 12 8.64 27.23 30.65
CA VAL A 12 10.04 27.45 30.99
C VAL A 12 10.61 26.29 31.80
N GLN A 13 9.90 25.81 32.82
CA GLN A 13 10.34 24.64 33.59
C GLN A 13 10.47 23.35 32.76
N LEU A 14 9.56 23.14 31.82
CA LEU A 14 9.63 21.98 30.90
C LEU A 14 10.82 22.10 29.93
N GLU A 15 11.15 23.31 29.48
CA GLU A 15 12.31 23.59 28.65
C GLU A 15 13.63 23.38 29.44
N GLU A 16 13.72 23.89 30.68
CA GLU A 16 14.87 23.70 31.58
C GLU A 16 15.10 22.21 31.93
N LYS A 17 14.03 21.45 32.08
CA LYS A 17 14.09 19.99 32.32
C LYS A 17 14.31 19.17 31.06
N GLY A 18 14.40 19.80 29.89
CA GLY A 18 14.66 19.13 28.62
C GLY A 18 13.48 18.35 28.06
N TYR A 19 12.25 18.59 28.50
CA TYR A 19 11.06 17.93 27.96
C TYR A 19 10.51 18.59 26.70
N ILE A 20 10.84 19.89 26.49
CA ILE A 20 10.44 20.63 25.31
C ILE A 20 11.61 21.51 24.83
N LYS A 21 11.63 21.82 23.54
CA LYS A 21 12.50 22.82 22.91
C LYS A 21 11.67 23.85 22.16
N LYS A 22 12.17 25.08 22.06
CA LYS A 22 11.61 26.12 21.21
C LYS A 22 12.29 26.11 19.84
N ASP A 23 11.53 26.19 18.77
CA ASP A 23 12.06 26.36 17.42
C ASP A 23 12.51 27.82 17.24
N PRO A 24 13.81 28.09 17.05
CA PRO A 24 14.30 29.45 16.88
C PRO A 24 13.78 30.16 15.61
N THR A 25 13.25 29.38 14.65
CA THR A 25 12.71 29.90 13.39
C THR A 25 11.22 30.19 13.43
N LYS A 26 10.51 29.69 14.46
CA LYS A 26 9.06 29.84 14.61
C LYS A 26 8.69 30.37 16.01
N PRO A 27 8.40 31.67 16.19
CA PRO A 27 8.29 32.35 17.48
C PRO A 27 7.23 31.83 18.48
N ARG A 28 6.47 30.80 18.16
CA ARG A 28 5.43 30.21 19.05
C ARG A 28 5.41 28.68 18.99
N SER A 29 6.43 28.08 18.40
CA SER A 29 6.50 26.63 18.27
C SER A 29 7.16 26.00 19.49
N ILE A 30 6.52 25.00 20.07
CA ILE A 30 7.02 24.19 21.18
C ILE A 30 7.08 22.75 20.70
N ILE A 31 8.29 22.16 20.73
CA ILE A 31 8.55 20.80 20.26
C ILE A 31 8.86 19.94 21.49
N PRO A 32 8.09 18.86 21.76
CA PRO A 32 8.44 17.90 22.80
C PRO A 32 9.77 17.20 22.49
N VAL A 33 10.70 17.17 23.45
CA VAL A 33 11.96 16.42 23.32
C VAL A 33 11.66 14.93 23.44
N GLY A 34 12.24 14.13 22.54
CA GLY A 34 11.90 12.70 22.42
C GLY A 34 10.94 12.39 21.26
N HIS A 35 10.36 13.43 20.63
CA HIS A 35 9.67 13.31 19.35
C HIS A 35 10.54 13.75 18.13
N GLU A 36 11.83 14.08 18.38
CA GLU A 36 12.76 14.51 17.32
C GLU A 36 13.14 13.39 16.34
N GLU A 37 12.78 12.15 16.68
CA GLU A 37 12.93 10.99 15.79
C GLU A 37 11.59 10.31 15.43
N ALA A 38 10.47 10.98 15.54
CA ALA A 38 9.40 10.66 14.61
C ALA A 38 9.98 11.08 13.25
N LEU A 39 10.66 10.15 12.59
CA LEU A 39 11.10 10.25 11.22
C LEU A 39 9.96 10.95 10.49
N ASP A 40 10.23 12.17 9.97
CA ASP A 40 9.32 12.85 9.04
C ASP A 40 9.36 12.05 7.74
N LEU A 41 9.02 10.76 7.88
CA LEU A 41 8.91 9.83 6.78
C LEU A 41 7.76 10.36 5.95
N ALA A 42 8.10 10.93 4.81
CA ALA A 42 7.11 11.28 3.83
C ALA A 42 6.21 10.05 3.62
N THR A 43 4.93 10.19 3.93
CA THR A 43 3.95 9.12 3.76
C THR A 43 3.08 9.40 2.54
N ILE A 44 2.72 8.35 1.85
CA ILE A 44 1.72 8.37 0.78
C ILE A 44 0.52 7.55 1.22
N THR A 45 -0.68 8.08 1.02
CA THR A 45 -1.91 7.36 1.32
C THR A 45 -2.36 6.59 0.09
N LEU A 46 -2.44 5.27 0.19
CA LEU A 46 -2.86 4.40 -0.90
C LEU A 46 -4.31 3.93 -0.69
N PRO A 47 -5.15 3.94 -1.75
CA PRO A 47 -6.48 3.36 -1.70
C PRO A 47 -6.38 1.84 -1.57
N VAL A 48 -7.22 1.25 -0.71
CA VAL A 48 -7.41 -0.18 -0.56
C VAL A 48 -8.58 -0.61 -1.43
N VAL A 49 -8.29 -1.43 -2.42
CA VAL A 49 -9.29 -1.99 -3.34
C VAL A 49 -9.69 -3.37 -2.84
N GLY A 50 -10.97 -3.58 -2.68
CA GLY A 50 -11.56 -4.86 -2.31
C GLY A 50 -11.93 -5.69 -3.55
N GLN A 51 -13.22 -5.78 -3.84
CA GLN A 51 -13.70 -6.44 -5.05
C GLN A 51 -13.69 -5.47 -6.23
N VAL A 52 -13.18 -5.93 -7.36
CA VAL A 52 -13.18 -5.15 -8.62
C VAL A 52 -14.29 -5.68 -9.50
N ALA A 53 -15.25 -4.81 -9.83
CA ALA A 53 -16.30 -5.14 -10.78
C ALA A 53 -15.84 -4.90 -12.23
N ALA A 54 -16.26 -5.75 -13.14
CA ALA A 54 -15.99 -5.58 -14.56
C ALA A 54 -16.59 -4.29 -15.12
N GLY A 55 -15.89 -3.71 -16.08
CA GLY A 55 -16.32 -2.49 -16.77
C GLY A 55 -16.10 -1.19 -16.00
N THR A 56 -15.64 -1.26 -14.74
CA THR A 56 -15.24 -0.08 -13.96
C THR A 56 -13.72 0.00 -13.82
N PRO A 57 -13.12 1.21 -13.81
CA PRO A 57 -11.71 1.37 -13.47
C PRO A 57 -11.41 0.79 -12.09
N ILE A 58 -10.24 0.15 -11.91
CA ILE A 58 -9.88 -0.47 -10.62
C ILE A 58 -9.93 0.51 -9.44
N LEU A 59 -9.60 1.78 -9.68
CA LEU A 59 -9.65 2.87 -8.69
C LEU A 59 -10.99 3.64 -8.69
N ALA A 60 -12.06 3.05 -9.25
CA ALA A 60 -13.39 3.63 -9.09
C ALA A 60 -13.77 3.68 -7.61
N THR A 61 -14.48 4.73 -7.20
CA THR A 61 -14.84 4.96 -5.79
C THR A 61 -15.58 3.77 -5.16
N GLU A 62 -16.37 3.07 -5.94
CA GLU A 62 -17.13 1.88 -5.53
C GLU A 62 -16.27 0.68 -5.18
N ASN A 63 -15.02 0.62 -5.69
CA ASN A 63 -14.07 -0.46 -5.43
C ASN A 63 -13.17 -0.17 -4.22
N ILE A 64 -13.14 1.09 -3.72
CA ILE A 64 -12.28 1.51 -2.62
C ILE A 64 -12.98 1.27 -1.29
N GLU A 65 -12.39 0.42 -0.45
CA GLU A 65 -12.90 0.08 0.88
C GLU A 65 -12.28 0.94 1.99
N ASP A 66 -11.00 1.36 1.81
CA ASP A 66 -10.24 2.04 2.85
C ASP A 66 -9.02 2.79 2.25
N TYR A 67 -8.24 3.47 3.11
CA TYR A 67 -7.00 4.15 2.74
C TYR A 67 -5.92 3.89 3.78
N TYR A 68 -4.73 3.43 3.36
CA TYR A 68 -3.60 3.18 4.26
C TYR A 68 -2.42 4.10 3.98
N PRO A 69 -1.92 4.83 5.00
CA PRO A 69 -0.69 5.60 4.89
C PRO A 69 0.53 4.67 4.96
N LEU A 70 1.41 4.76 3.97
CA LEU A 70 2.66 4.00 3.92
C LEU A 70 3.84 4.95 3.69
N PRO A 71 5.05 4.62 4.19
CA PRO A 71 6.26 5.37 3.87
C PRO A 71 6.51 5.38 2.36
N VAL A 72 6.82 6.56 1.80
CA VAL A 72 7.10 6.72 0.36
C VAL A 72 8.23 5.82 -0.10
N GLU A 73 9.25 5.63 0.73
CA GLU A 73 10.40 4.76 0.45
C GLU A 73 9.99 3.30 0.25
N PHE A 74 8.94 2.86 0.95
CA PHE A 74 8.42 1.50 0.86
C PHE A 74 7.58 1.27 -0.40
N VAL A 75 6.88 2.29 -0.86
CA VAL A 75 5.99 2.20 -2.02
C VAL A 75 6.75 2.37 -3.34
N GLY A 76 7.72 3.31 -3.38
CA GLY A 76 8.47 3.63 -4.58
C GLY A 76 7.75 4.62 -5.51
N GLN A 77 8.21 4.72 -6.76
CA GLN A 77 7.69 5.67 -7.76
C GLN A 77 6.51 5.10 -8.56
N GLY A 78 5.62 5.98 -8.99
CA GLY A 78 4.45 5.68 -9.80
C GLY A 78 3.16 5.62 -8.99
N ASN A 79 2.05 5.35 -9.68
CA ASN A 79 0.76 5.17 -9.04
C ASN A 79 0.68 3.78 -8.41
N HIS A 80 0.21 3.72 -7.18
CA HIS A 80 0.04 2.48 -6.45
C HIS A 80 -1.34 2.41 -5.80
N TYR A 81 -1.80 1.20 -5.60
CA TYR A 81 -2.97 0.89 -4.79
C TYR A 81 -2.70 -0.38 -3.97
N ILE A 82 -3.54 -0.64 -3.00
CA ILE A 82 -3.50 -1.87 -2.20
C ILE A 82 -4.66 -2.75 -2.64
N LEU A 83 -4.38 -4.03 -2.92
CA LEU A 83 -5.40 -5.03 -3.22
C LEU A 83 -5.52 -6.01 -2.06
N LYS A 84 -6.72 -6.18 -1.53
CA LYS A 84 -7.00 -7.21 -0.53
C LYS A 84 -7.13 -8.56 -1.21
N VAL A 85 -6.30 -9.52 -0.80
CA VAL A 85 -6.28 -10.88 -1.35
C VAL A 85 -7.48 -11.67 -0.88
N LYS A 86 -8.09 -12.42 -1.80
CA LYS A 86 -9.12 -13.40 -1.52
C LYS A 86 -8.74 -14.73 -2.13
N GLY A 87 -8.78 -15.79 -1.30
CA GLY A 87 -8.48 -17.15 -1.72
C GLY A 87 -7.00 -17.54 -1.61
N ASP A 88 -6.67 -18.71 -2.10
CA ASP A 88 -5.44 -19.46 -1.83
C ASP A 88 -4.58 -19.72 -3.07
N SER A 89 -4.89 -19.05 -4.19
CA SER A 89 -4.23 -19.34 -5.48
C SER A 89 -2.72 -19.02 -5.52
N MET A 90 -2.17 -18.31 -4.53
CA MET A 90 -0.79 -17.83 -4.52
C MET A 90 -0.03 -18.22 -3.22
N ILE A 91 -0.49 -19.27 -2.53
CA ILE A 91 0.06 -19.68 -1.23
C ILE A 91 1.52 -20.11 -1.29
N GLU A 92 1.96 -20.73 -2.39
CA GLU A 92 3.36 -21.16 -2.58
C GLU A 92 4.28 -19.95 -2.87
N ALA A 93 3.72 -18.81 -3.25
CA ALA A 93 4.43 -17.52 -3.31
C ALA A 93 4.41 -16.77 -1.96
N GLY A 94 3.84 -17.37 -0.91
CA GLY A 94 3.71 -16.75 0.41
C GLY A 94 2.61 -15.69 0.51
N ILE A 95 1.67 -15.65 -0.44
CA ILE A 95 0.51 -14.76 -0.46
C ILE A 95 -0.72 -15.55 -0.04
N PHE A 96 -1.37 -15.13 1.04
CA PHE A 96 -2.50 -15.84 1.64
C PHE A 96 -3.78 -15.00 1.63
N ASP A 97 -4.89 -15.67 1.86
CA ASP A 97 -6.18 -15.00 2.03
C ASP A 97 -6.13 -13.94 3.13
N GLY A 98 -6.67 -12.75 2.88
CA GLY A 98 -6.66 -11.60 3.78
C GLY A 98 -5.40 -10.73 3.73
N ASP A 99 -4.36 -11.10 2.98
CA ASP A 99 -3.19 -10.24 2.77
C ASP A 99 -3.54 -8.97 1.99
N TYR A 100 -2.71 -7.95 2.15
CA TYR A 100 -2.77 -6.70 1.41
C TYR A 100 -1.56 -6.59 0.49
N LEU A 101 -1.79 -6.59 -0.82
CA LEU A 101 -0.74 -6.45 -1.82
C LEU A 101 -0.57 -5.00 -2.23
N ILE A 102 0.65 -4.49 -2.18
CA ILE A 102 0.99 -3.22 -2.79
C ILE A 102 1.18 -3.47 -4.28
N VAL A 103 0.39 -2.81 -5.10
CA VAL A 103 0.35 -3.00 -6.54
C VAL A 103 0.71 -1.70 -7.24
N ARG A 104 1.73 -1.72 -8.08
CA ARG A 104 2.04 -0.62 -8.98
C ARG A 104 1.14 -0.70 -10.21
N GLU A 105 0.39 0.36 -10.49
CA GLU A 105 -0.48 0.46 -11.65
C GLU A 105 0.35 0.46 -12.95
N GLN A 106 0.11 -0.51 -13.82
CA GLN A 106 0.72 -0.63 -15.13
C GLN A 106 -0.06 -1.60 -16.02
N ALA A 107 -0.06 -1.38 -17.33
CA ALA A 107 -0.78 -2.21 -18.31
C ALA A 107 0.07 -3.33 -18.92
N THR A 108 1.34 -3.46 -18.52
CA THR A 108 2.27 -4.46 -19.08
C THR A 108 3.00 -5.19 -17.98
N ALA A 109 3.45 -6.41 -18.27
CA ALA A 109 4.23 -7.21 -17.34
C ALA A 109 5.29 -8.03 -18.08
N SER A 110 6.36 -8.41 -17.36
CA SER A 110 7.39 -9.32 -17.80
C SER A 110 7.10 -10.75 -17.31
N ASN A 111 7.62 -11.74 -18.05
CA ASN A 111 7.47 -13.14 -17.63
C ASN A 111 8.04 -13.38 -16.24
N GLY A 112 7.27 -14.09 -15.42
CA GLY A 112 7.61 -14.41 -14.03
C GLY A 112 7.17 -13.37 -12.99
N GLU A 113 6.66 -12.21 -13.41
CA GLU A 113 6.12 -11.21 -12.46
C GLU A 113 4.78 -11.66 -11.90
N ILE A 114 4.52 -11.32 -10.63
CA ILE A 114 3.20 -11.47 -10.02
C ILE A 114 2.39 -10.22 -10.36
N VAL A 115 1.24 -10.43 -10.95
CA VAL A 115 0.39 -9.35 -11.47
C VAL A 115 -1.03 -9.46 -10.93
N VAL A 116 -1.70 -8.33 -10.92
CA VAL A 116 -3.16 -8.26 -10.88
C VAL A 116 -3.65 -8.19 -12.33
N ALA A 117 -4.45 -9.13 -12.74
CA ALA A 117 -5.02 -9.20 -14.08
C ALA A 117 -6.54 -9.30 -14.01
N MET A 118 -7.22 -8.70 -14.98
CA MET A 118 -8.65 -8.87 -15.17
C MET A 118 -8.89 -10.16 -15.96
N LEU A 119 -9.66 -11.06 -15.41
CA LEU A 119 -10.09 -12.27 -16.06
C LEU A 119 -11.63 -12.29 -16.07
N GLU A 120 -12.22 -12.23 -17.27
CA GLU A 120 -13.65 -12.01 -17.43
C GLU A 120 -14.09 -10.76 -16.64
N ASP A 121 -14.76 -10.94 -15.52
CA ASP A 121 -15.35 -9.87 -14.73
C ASP A 121 -14.69 -9.71 -13.34
N GLU A 122 -13.60 -10.43 -13.07
CA GLU A 122 -12.95 -10.42 -11.75
C GLU A 122 -11.44 -10.14 -11.85
N ALA A 123 -10.91 -9.37 -10.89
CA ALA A 123 -9.48 -9.22 -10.72
C ALA A 123 -8.88 -10.45 -10.04
N THR A 124 -7.79 -10.97 -10.59
CA THR A 124 -7.08 -12.12 -10.06
C THR A 124 -5.59 -11.86 -9.94
N VAL A 125 -4.95 -12.46 -8.93
CA VAL A 125 -3.50 -12.40 -8.71
C VAL A 125 -2.87 -13.70 -9.18
N LYS A 126 -1.95 -13.60 -10.13
CA LYS A 126 -1.26 -14.77 -10.71
C LYS A 126 0.16 -14.40 -11.13
N ARG A 127 0.98 -15.41 -11.38
CA ARG A 127 2.25 -15.24 -12.06
C ARG A 127 2.03 -15.21 -13.57
N TYR A 128 2.55 -14.15 -14.19
CA TYR A 128 2.34 -13.85 -15.60
C TYR A 128 3.41 -14.49 -16.47
N TYR A 129 2.99 -15.12 -17.59
CA TYR A 129 3.86 -15.57 -18.66
C TYR A 129 3.22 -15.29 -20.03
N LYS A 130 3.92 -14.51 -20.84
CA LYS A 130 3.56 -14.31 -22.24
C LYS A 130 4.22 -15.38 -23.09
N ARG A 131 3.43 -16.08 -23.89
CA ARG A 131 3.83 -17.07 -24.88
C ARG A 131 3.54 -16.53 -26.29
N ASP A 132 3.99 -17.23 -27.32
CA ASP A 132 3.84 -16.77 -28.71
C ASP A 132 2.39 -16.50 -29.13
N ARG A 133 1.45 -17.30 -28.63
CA ARG A 133 0.04 -17.26 -29.05
C ARG A 133 -0.97 -17.09 -27.90
N TYR A 134 -0.52 -17.02 -26.67
CA TYR A 134 -1.40 -16.92 -25.52
C TYR A 134 -0.67 -16.34 -24.33
N ILE A 135 -1.44 -15.97 -23.32
CA ILE A 135 -0.96 -15.58 -21.99
C ILE A 135 -1.32 -16.71 -21.03
N GLU A 136 -0.35 -17.09 -20.20
CA GLU A 136 -0.51 -18.04 -19.14
C GLU A 136 -0.49 -17.27 -17.81
N LEU A 137 -1.59 -17.33 -17.07
CA LEU A 137 -1.70 -16.86 -15.70
C LEU A 137 -1.58 -18.06 -14.78
N ARG A 138 -0.40 -18.22 -14.17
CA ARG A 138 -0.08 -19.39 -13.35
C ARG A 138 -0.35 -19.10 -11.88
N PRO A 139 -1.18 -19.93 -11.19
CA PRO A 139 -1.26 -19.90 -9.74
C PRO A 139 0.05 -20.41 -9.13
N GLU A 140 0.37 -19.93 -7.96
CA GLU A 140 1.41 -20.48 -7.08
C GLU A 140 0.71 -21.35 -6.00
N ASN A 141 0.06 -22.40 -6.50
CA ASN A 141 -0.63 -23.42 -5.72
C ASN A 141 -0.74 -24.66 -6.61
N CYS A 142 -0.05 -25.75 -6.21
CA CYS A 142 0.03 -26.99 -6.98
C CYS A 142 -1.32 -27.70 -7.18
N ALA A 143 -2.33 -27.36 -6.37
CA ALA A 143 -3.71 -27.90 -6.52
C ALA A 143 -4.50 -27.22 -7.66
N LEU A 144 -4.01 -26.11 -8.22
CA LEU A 144 -4.71 -25.32 -9.23
C LEU A 144 -4.01 -25.39 -10.60
N GLN A 145 -4.79 -25.32 -11.66
CA GLN A 145 -4.27 -25.32 -13.02
C GLN A 145 -4.02 -23.89 -13.52
N PRO A 146 -3.00 -23.69 -14.39
CA PRO A 146 -2.80 -22.41 -15.07
C PRO A 146 -4.00 -22.04 -15.94
N ILE A 147 -4.31 -20.73 -15.98
CA ILE A 147 -5.33 -20.17 -16.84
C ILE A 147 -4.66 -19.72 -18.15
N ILE A 148 -5.18 -20.19 -19.26
CA ILE A 148 -4.70 -19.88 -20.60
C ILE A 148 -5.72 -18.98 -21.28
N ALA A 149 -5.28 -17.81 -21.72
CA ALA A 149 -6.11 -16.84 -22.42
C ALA A 149 -5.38 -16.23 -23.61
N PRO A 150 -6.08 -15.87 -24.71
CA PRO A 150 -5.45 -15.22 -25.87
C PRO A 150 -4.90 -13.85 -25.49
N GLU A 151 -5.60 -13.12 -24.63
CA GLU A 151 -5.18 -11.84 -24.06
C GLU A 151 -5.80 -11.64 -22.68
N VAL A 152 -5.16 -10.81 -21.87
CA VAL A 152 -5.64 -10.39 -20.54
C VAL A 152 -5.29 -8.92 -20.30
N ALA A 153 -6.15 -8.20 -19.62
CA ALA A 153 -5.86 -6.85 -19.17
C ALA A 153 -5.05 -6.92 -17.87
N ILE A 154 -3.83 -6.39 -17.89
CA ILE A 154 -3.01 -6.23 -16.70
C ILE A 154 -3.43 -4.93 -16.01
N LEU A 155 -3.74 -5.01 -14.72
CA LEU A 155 -4.13 -3.87 -13.88
C LEU A 155 -2.96 -3.34 -13.06
N GLY A 156 -1.94 -4.18 -12.84
CA GLY A 156 -0.72 -3.78 -12.14
C GLY A 156 0.19 -4.94 -11.79
N LYS A 157 1.38 -4.58 -11.32
CA LYS A 157 2.41 -5.48 -10.82
C LYS A 157 2.45 -5.44 -9.29
N VAL A 158 2.48 -6.59 -8.65
CA VAL A 158 2.70 -6.69 -7.20
C VAL A 158 4.14 -6.32 -6.87
N THR A 159 4.32 -5.35 -5.99
CA THR A 159 5.62 -4.82 -5.55
C THR A 159 5.90 -5.06 -4.07
N GLY A 160 4.88 -5.32 -3.28
CA GLY A 160 5.00 -5.55 -1.84
C GLY A 160 3.80 -6.26 -1.25
N LEU A 161 3.93 -6.67 0.02
CA LEU A 161 2.90 -7.36 0.77
C LEU A 161 2.88 -6.85 2.21
N LEU A 162 1.69 -6.63 2.73
CA LEU A 162 1.43 -6.33 4.13
C LEU A 162 0.53 -7.42 4.70
N ARG A 163 0.87 -7.90 5.89
CA ARG A 163 0.09 -8.91 6.61
C ARG A 163 -0.03 -8.53 8.08
N HIS A 164 -1.23 -8.58 8.57
CA HIS A 164 -1.50 -8.53 10.01
C HIS A 164 -1.58 -9.97 10.53
N MET A 165 -0.80 -10.29 11.57
CA MET A 165 -0.78 -11.62 12.21
C MET A 165 -1.43 -11.58 13.57
#